data_25fc4f3e9e72201a1640d38317be303b
#
_entry.id   25fc4f3e9e72201a1640d38317be303b
#
_cell.length_a   1.000
_cell.length_b   1.000
_cell.length_c   1.000
_cell.angle_alpha   90.00
_cell.angle_beta   90.00
_cell.angle_gamma   90.00
#
_symmetry.space_group_name_H-M   'P 1'
#
loop_
_entity.id
_entity.type
_entity.pdbx_description
1 polymer ?
#
loop_
_entity_poly.entity_id
_entity_poly.type
_entity_poly.pdbx_seq_one_letter_code
_entity_poly.pdbx_strand_id
1 'polypeptide(L)'
;MSAAKGPAIIAGILHNFLANDVAINMVFGAPPRLYDYTPEDPVYPYLTYGTVRSEDRSGDGVEILSHTVTLHVWSRYTGRAEILDLLANLSDRLENIPSAQDGHHIAGLNVIYTDVFRARDSRTQHGLIRLSIQTETLNLETSL
;
A
#
# COMPACT_ATOMS: atom_id res chain seq x y z
N MET A 1 -18.16 10.99 7.22
CA MET A 1 -16.72 11.28 7.31
C MET A 1 -16.26 12.05 6.08
N SER A 2 -15.45 13.05 6.30
CA SER A 2 -14.90 13.83 5.19
C SER A 2 -13.79 13.05 4.46
N ALA A 3 -13.71 13.20 3.14
CA ALA A 3 -12.61 12.64 2.36
C ALA A 3 -11.24 13.11 2.85
N ALA A 4 -11.17 14.26 3.52
CA ALA A 4 -9.92 14.80 4.05
C ALA A 4 -9.23 13.88 5.07
N LYS A 5 -9.96 13.01 5.75
CA LYS A 5 -9.41 12.05 6.71
C LYS A 5 -8.94 10.76 6.04
N GLY A 6 -9.37 10.53 4.81
CA GLY A 6 -9.10 9.29 4.08
C GLY A 6 -7.62 8.95 3.94
N PRO A 7 -6.76 9.88 3.49
CA PRO A 7 -5.34 9.58 3.31
C PRO A 7 -4.65 9.09 4.59
N ALA A 8 -4.93 9.72 5.73
CA ALA A 8 -4.34 9.30 7.00
C ALA A 8 -4.83 7.90 7.41
N ILE A 9 -6.13 7.63 7.22
CA ILE A 9 -6.72 6.33 7.56
C ILE A 9 -6.08 5.23 6.74
N ILE A 10 -6.06 5.37 5.42
CA ILE A 10 -5.55 4.31 4.56
C ILE A 10 -4.04 4.15 4.66
N ALA A 11 -3.29 5.24 4.85
CA ALA A 11 -1.85 5.17 5.06
C ALA A 11 -1.53 4.37 6.31
N GLY A 12 -2.25 4.62 7.41
CA GLY A 12 -2.06 3.87 8.66
C GLY A 12 -2.40 2.39 8.50
N ILE A 13 -3.49 2.07 7.85
CA ILE A 13 -3.91 0.69 7.61
C ILE A 13 -2.85 -0.06 6.79
N LEU A 14 -2.41 0.51 5.69
CA LEU A 14 -1.42 -0.12 4.81
C LEU A 14 -0.08 -0.31 5.52
N HIS A 15 0.40 0.72 6.21
CA HIS A 15 1.68 0.61 6.91
C HIS A 15 1.63 -0.45 8.01
N ASN A 16 0.58 -0.47 8.82
CA ASN A 16 0.43 -1.47 9.87
C ASN A 16 0.37 -2.88 9.30
N PHE A 17 -0.35 -3.07 8.20
CA PHE A 17 -0.42 -4.39 7.57
C PHE A 17 0.94 -4.82 7.04
N LEU A 18 1.59 -3.97 6.24
CA LEU A 18 2.86 -4.30 5.61
C LEU A 18 3.99 -4.50 6.63
N ALA A 19 4.03 -3.65 7.66
CA ALA A 19 5.08 -3.74 8.68
C ALA A 19 5.02 -5.04 9.48
N ASN A 20 3.83 -5.63 9.62
CA ASN A 20 3.61 -6.83 10.43
C ASN A 20 3.43 -8.10 9.61
N ASP A 21 3.41 -8.01 8.29
CA ASP A 21 3.24 -9.19 7.43
C ASP A 21 4.54 -9.97 7.32
N VAL A 22 4.48 -11.27 7.60
CA VAL A 22 5.68 -12.13 7.61
C VAL A 22 6.35 -12.17 6.25
N ALA A 23 5.58 -12.30 5.18
CA ALA A 23 6.13 -12.37 3.82
C ALA A 23 6.80 -11.06 3.42
N ILE A 24 6.24 -9.92 3.81
CA ILE A 24 6.82 -8.60 3.54
C ILE A 24 8.13 -8.43 4.32
N ASN A 25 8.17 -8.89 5.57
CA ASN A 25 9.42 -8.86 6.36
C ASN A 25 10.50 -9.74 5.76
N MET A 26 10.14 -10.85 5.12
CA MET A 26 11.12 -11.72 4.47
C MET A 26 11.79 -11.08 3.26
N VAL A 27 11.09 -10.23 2.52
CA VAL A 27 11.63 -9.61 1.31
C VAL A 27 12.17 -8.21 1.53
N PHE A 28 11.60 -7.43 2.44
CA PHE A 28 12.01 -6.06 2.71
C PHE A 28 12.81 -5.89 4.00
N GLY A 29 13.02 -6.96 4.75
CA GLY A 29 13.75 -6.93 6.02
C GLY A 29 12.83 -6.93 7.22
N ALA A 30 13.40 -7.20 8.40
CA ALA A 30 12.69 -7.23 9.68
C ALA A 30 13.42 -6.33 10.68
N PRO A 31 12.91 -5.11 10.95
CA PRO A 31 11.70 -4.48 10.40
C PRO A 31 11.83 -4.20 8.90
N PRO A 32 10.72 -4.19 8.17
CA PRO A 32 10.79 -4.00 6.72
C PRO A 32 11.14 -2.56 6.36
N ARG A 33 11.86 -2.42 5.27
CA ARG A 33 12.31 -1.12 4.75
C ARG A 33 11.17 -0.44 3.98
N LEU A 34 10.28 0.20 4.73
CA LEU A 34 9.11 0.91 4.23
C LEU A 34 9.28 2.38 4.64
N TYR A 35 9.39 3.28 3.67
CA TYR A 35 9.75 4.67 3.93
C TYR A 35 8.80 5.66 3.28
N ASP A 36 8.56 6.80 3.94
CA ASP A 36 7.95 7.95 3.30
C ASP A 36 8.95 8.65 2.40
N TYR A 37 10.20 8.73 2.83
CA TYR A 37 11.30 9.32 2.08
C TYR A 37 12.46 8.35 2.03
N THR A 38 13.11 8.27 0.88
CA THR A 38 14.29 7.42 0.72
C THR A 38 15.41 7.89 1.66
N PRO A 39 15.97 7.00 2.49
CA PRO A 39 17.12 7.35 3.30
C PRO A 39 18.35 7.61 2.44
N GLU A 40 19.37 8.26 3.01
CA GLU A 40 20.56 8.70 2.28
C GLU A 40 21.32 7.53 1.64
N ASP A 41 21.51 6.43 2.38
CA ASP A 41 22.16 5.22 1.88
C ASP A 41 21.21 4.03 2.00
N PRO A 42 20.24 3.90 1.09
CA PRO A 42 19.22 2.86 1.25
C PRO A 42 19.79 1.47 1.00
N VAL A 43 19.27 0.51 1.77
CA VAL A 43 19.51 -0.92 1.52
C VAL A 43 18.39 -1.41 0.61
N TYR A 44 18.77 -2.04 -0.49
CA TYR A 44 17.81 -2.58 -1.46
C TYR A 44 17.45 -4.03 -1.14
N PRO A 45 16.26 -4.50 -1.46
CA PRO A 45 15.14 -3.70 -1.96
C PRO A 45 14.44 -2.93 -0.83
N TYR A 46 13.74 -1.87 -1.20
CA TYR A 46 12.92 -1.13 -0.25
C TYR A 46 11.67 -0.58 -0.96
N LEU A 47 10.71 -0.14 -0.14
CA LEU A 47 9.45 0.41 -0.61
C LEU A 47 9.32 1.85 -0.13
N THR A 48 8.81 2.72 -1.00
CA THR A 48 8.42 4.08 -0.59
C THR A 48 6.94 4.29 -0.88
N TYR A 49 6.28 5.05 0.00
CA TYR A 49 4.90 5.43 -0.18
C TYR A 49 4.80 6.60 -1.14
N GLY A 50 3.90 6.48 -2.10
CA GLY A 50 3.66 7.51 -3.10
C GLY A 50 2.39 8.29 -2.81
N THR A 51 1.69 8.67 -3.86
CA THR A 51 0.47 9.48 -3.75
C THR A 51 -0.67 8.70 -3.13
N VAL A 52 -1.50 9.41 -2.36
CA VAL A 52 -2.73 8.90 -1.78
C VAL A 52 -3.85 9.87 -2.17
N ARG A 53 -4.90 9.32 -2.75
CA ARG A 53 -6.08 10.09 -3.10
C ARG A 53 -7.30 9.41 -2.49
N SER A 54 -8.18 10.19 -1.88
CA SER A 54 -9.40 9.66 -1.26
C SER A 54 -10.59 10.46 -1.72
N GLU A 55 -11.69 9.76 -2.00
CA GLU A 55 -12.95 10.35 -2.40
C GLU A 55 -14.07 9.82 -1.51
N ASP A 56 -15.00 10.70 -1.16
CA ASP A 56 -16.18 10.33 -0.38
C ASP A 56 -17.19 9.67 -1.31
N ARG A 57 -17.57 8.44 -0.96
CA ARG A 57 -18.59 7.65 -1.67
C ARG A 57 -19.73 7.26 -0.74
N SER A 58 -19.85 7.98 0.37
CA SER A 58 -20.84 7.67 1.39
C SER A 58 -22.27 7.78 0.84
N GLY A 59 -23.12 6.89 1.31
CA GLY A 59 -24.55 6.86 1.02
C GLY A 59 -25.36 6.86 2.31
N ASP A 60 -26.63 6.48 2.21
CA ASP A 60 -27.56 6.51 3.34
C ASP A 60 -27.05 5.74 4.55
N GLY A 61 -26.56 6.46 5.56
CA GLY A 61 -26.15 5.90 6.83
C GLY A 61 -24.82 5.15 6.84
N VAL A 62 -24.11 5.11 5.72
CA VAL A 62 -22.84 4.39 5.62
C VAL A 62 -21.74 5.34 5.16
N GLU A 63 -20.64 5.40 5.93
CA GLU A 63 -19.47 6.18 5.56
C GLU A 63 -18.53 5.33 4.74
N ILE A 64 -18.44 5.63 3.46
CA ILE A 64 -17.61 4.91 2.51
C ILE A 64 -16.60 5.85 1.88
N LEU A 65 -15.34 5.45 1.87
CA LEU A 65 -14.27 6.19 1.20
C LEU A 65 -13.63 5.28 0.13
N SER A 66 -13.37 5.87 -1.02
CA SER A 66 -12.63 5.21 -2.10
C SER A 66 -11.25 5.83 -2.17
N HIS A 67 -10.22 4.99 -2.15
CA HIS A 67 -8.83 5.44 -2.13
C HIS A 67 -8.08 4.92 -3.35
N THR A 68 -7.18 5.75 -3.88
CA THR A 68 -6.19 5.33 -4.86
C THR A 68 -4.82 5.60 -4.25
N VAL A 69 -4.02 4.55 -4.10
CA VAL A 69 -2.71 4.63 -3.46
C VAL A 69 -1.65 4.09 -4.40
N THR A 70 -0.54 4.82 -4.50
CA THR A 70 0.60 4.39 -5.28
C THR A 70 1.75 4.03 -4.34
N LEU A 71 2.33 2.86 -4.55
CA LEU A 71 3.52 2.40 -3.84
C LEU A 71 4.65 2.24 -4.84
N HIS A 72 5.87 2.53 -4.41
CA HIS A 72 7.07 2.38 -5.23
C HIS A 72 7.98 1.35 -4.60
N VAL A 73 8.55 0.47 -5.43
CA VAL A 73 9.49 -0.56 -5.01
C VAL A 73 10.80 -0.34 -5.77
N TRP A 74 11.91 -0.47 -5.06
CA TRP A 74 13.24 -0.16 -5.60
C TRP A 74 14.15 -1.36 -5.43
N SER A 75 14.79 -1.77 -6.51
CA SER A 75 15.69 -2.93 -6.54
C SER A 75 16.96 -2.58 -7.31
N ARG A 76 18.08 -3.11 -6.86
CA ARG A 76 19.36 -3.01 -7.59
C ARG A 76 19.89 -4.37 -8.04
N TYR A 77 19.01 -5.36 -8.05
CA TYR A 77 19.38 -6.65 -8.61
C TYR A 77 19.65 -6.53 -10.11
N THR A 78 20.63 -7.28 -10.59
CA THR A 78 20.97 -7.31 -12.02
C THR A 78 19.81 -7.92 -12.81
N GLY A 79 19.12 -7.08 -13.56
CA GLY A 79 17.96 -7.52 -14.32
C GLY A 79 16.65 -7.27 -13.58
N ARG A 80 15.56 -7.79 -14.13
CA ARG A 80 14.20 -7.49 -13.67
C ARG A 80 13.58 -8.55 -12.77
N ALA A 81 14.25 -9.69 -12.61
CA ALA A 81 13.63 -10.82 -11.90
C ALA A 81 13.17 -10.46 -10.48
N GLU A 82 14.03 -9.80 -9.73
CA GLU A 82 13.70 -9.42 -8.35
C GLU A 82 12.52 -8.46 -8.29
N ILE A 83 12.54 -7.38 -9.08
CA ILE A 83 11.47 -6.39 -9.02
C ILE A 83 10.13 -6.97 -9.47
N LEU A 84 10.13 -7.85 -10.45
CA LEU A 84 8.91 -8.51 -10.90
C LEU A 84 8.33 -9.42 -9.82
N ASP A 85 9.19 -10.19 -9.14
CA ASP A 85 8.77 -11.04 -8.04
C ASP A 85 8.27 -10.23 -6.85
N LEU A 86 8.94 -9.12 -6.54
CA LEU A 86 8.52 -8.23 -5.46
C LEU A 86 7.14 -7.66 -5.72
N LEU A 87 6.87 -7.20 -6.94
CA LEU A 87 5.55 -6.67 -7.28
C LEU A 87 4.48 -7.76 -7.21
N ALA A 88 4.76 -8.95 -7.70
CA ALA A 88 3.82 -10.07 -7.66
C ALA A 88 3.49 -10.46 -6.22
N ASN A 89 4.50 -10.60 -5.38
CA ASN A 89 4.32 -10.96 -3.97
C ASN A 89 3.61 -9.87 -3.20
N LEU A 90 3.98 -8.61 -3.41
CA LEU A 90 3.34 -7.47 -2.76
C LEU A 90 1.86 -7.40 -3.15
N SER A 91 1.54 -7.57 -4.43
CA SER A 91 0.15 -7.58 -4.90
C SER A 91 -0.66 -8.68 -4.25
N ASP A 92 -0.10 -9.88 -4.19
CA ASP A 92 -0.78 -11.03 -3.58
C ASP A 92 -1.07 -10.79 -2.11
N ARG A 93 -0.10 -10.26 -1.36
CA ARG A 93 -0.28 -9.98 0.06
C ARG A 93 -1.31 -8.88 0.30
N LEU A 94 -1.26 -7.81 -0.49
CA LEU A 94 -2.20 -6.70 -0.36
C LEU A 94 -3.63 -7.11 -0.71
N GLU A 95 -3.82 -7.87 -1.78
CA GLU A 95 -5.15 -8.31 -2.19
C GLU A 95 -5.76 -9.32 -1.22
N ASN A 96 -4.96 -9.88 -0.32
CA ASN A 96 -5.42 -10.77 0.73
C ASN A 96 -5.44 -10.10 2.12
N ILE A 97 -5.41 -8.78 2.17
CA ILE A 97 -5.48 -8.06 3.45
C ILE A 97 -6.78 -8.39 4.18
N PRO A 98 -6.72 -8.63 5.50
CA PRO A 98 -7.94 -8.89 6.27
C PRO A 98 -8.91 -7.72 6.19
N SER A 99 -10.21 -8.02 6.11
CA SER A 99 -11.23 -7.00 5.92
C SER A 99 -11.42 -6.06 7.12
N ALA A 100 -11.09 -6.51 8.33
CA ALA A 100 -11.21 -5.69 9.53
C ALA A 100 -9.85 -5.11 9.88
N GLN A 101 -9.71 -3.77 9.84
CA GLN A 101 -8.47 -3.07 10.10
C GLN A 101 -8.74 -1.80 10.91
N ASP A 102 -8.25 -1.75 12.15
CA ASP A 102 -8.27 -0.54 12.99
C ASP A 102 -9.63 0.16 13.06
N GLY A 103 -10.72 -0.60 13.25
CA GLY A 103 -12.07 -0.05 13.32
C GLY A 103 -12.69 0.25 11.96
N HIS A 104 -12.03 -0.10 10.87
CA HIS A 104 -12.54 0.07 9.52
C HIS A 104 -12.71 -1.27 8.83
N HIS A 105 -13.66 -1.32 7.91
CA HIS A 105 -13.88 -2.49 7.07
C HIS A 105 -13.35 -2.19 5.67
N ILE A 106 -12.45 -3.04 5.17
CA ILE A 106 -11.97 -2.96 3.80
C ILE A 106 -12.94 -3.77 2.93
N ALA A 107 -13.77 -3.07 2.18
CA ALA A 107 -14.74 -3.69 1.30
C ALA A 107 -14.10 -4.29 0.06
N GLY A 108 -12.98 -3.73 -0.35
CA GLY A 108 -12.22 -4.27 -1.48
C GLY A 108 -10.87 -3.59 -1.61
N LEU A 109 -9.88 -4.36 -2.02
CA LEU A 109 -8.57 -3.87 -2.39
C LEU A 109 -8.12 -4.58 -3.63
N ASN A 110 -7.85 -3.83 -4.68
CA ASN A 110 -7.41 -4.38 -5.97
C ASN A 110 -6.18 -3.65 -6.48
N VAL A 111 -5.25 -4.41 -7.04
CA VAL A 111 -4.14 -3.84 -7.78
C VAL A 111 -4.65 -3.51 -9.18
N ILE A 112 -4.68 -2.23 -9.51
CA ILE A 112 -5.26 -1.77 -10.78
C ILE A 112 -4.21 -1.41 -11.84
N TYR A 113 -2.95 -1.28 -11.42
CA TYR A 113 -1.88 -0.91 -12.34
C TYR A 113 -0.54 -1.26 -11.76
N THR A 114 0.35 -1.80 -12.58
CA THR A 114 1.76 -2.01 -12.24
C THR A 114 2.63 -1.58 -13.40
N ASP A 115 3.84 -1.11 -13.08
CA ASP A 115 4.82 -0.73 -14.08
C ASP A 115 6.22 -1.01 -13.53
N VAL A 116 7.14 -1.34 -14.41
CA VAL A 116 8.55 -1.56 -14.07
C VAL A 116 9.39 -0.83 -15.10
N PHE A 117 10.25 0.03 -14.61
CA PHE A 117 11.14 0.78 -15.48
C PHE A 117 12.48 1.02 -14.79
N ARG A 118 13.48 1.36 -15.57
CA ARG A 118 14.81 1.65 -15.05
C ARG A 118 14.85 3.11 -14.57
N ALA A 119 15.39 3.33 -13.37
CA ALA A 119 15.59 4.67 -12.85
C ALA A 119 16.68 5.41 -13.63
N ARG A 120 16.83 6.71 -13.39
CA ARG A 120 17.76 7.57 -14.12
C ARG A 120 19.22 7.14 -14.00
N ASP A 121 19.60 6.50 -12.87
CA ASP A 121 20.95 6.04 -12.66
C ASP A 121 21.31 4.81 -13.51
N SER A 122 20.37 4.25 -14.26
CA SER A 122 20.48 3.07 -15.11
C SER A 122 20.86 1.79 -14.36
N ARG A 123 20.89 1.82 -13.03
CA ARG A 123 21.26 0.69 -12.17
C ARG A 123 20.09 0.22 -11.32
N THR A 124 19.18 1.12 -10.98
CA THR A 124 18.04 0.84 -10.10
C THR A 124 16.82 0.50 -10.92
N GLN A 125 16.18 -0.60 -10.61
CA GLN A 125 14.88 -0.94 -11.14
C GLN A 125 13.81 -0.30 -10.26
N HIS A 126 12.86 0.36 -10.87
CA HIS A 126 11.77 1.03 -10.18
C HIS A 126 10.45 0.34 -10.53
N GLY A 127 9.80 -0.23 -9.54
CA GLY A 127 8.47 -0.80 -9.68
C GLY A 127 7.44 0.13 -9.10
N LEU A 128 6.30 0.23 -9.77
CA LEU A 128 5.17 1.03 -9.32
C LEU A 128 3.94 0.14 -9.25
N ILE A 129 3.21 0.26 -8.14
CA ILE A 129 1.96 -0.46 -7.96
C ILE A 129 0.90 0.53 -7.52
N ARG A 130 -0.27 0.48 -8.18
CA ARG A 130 -1.38 1.35 -7.84
C ARG A 130 -2.54 0.51 -7.35
N LEU A 131 -3.08 0.90 -6.20
CA LEU A 131 -4.15 0.20 -5.51
C LEU A 131 -5.42 1.00 -5.57
N SER A 132 -6.54 0.30 -5.76
CA SER A 132 -7.88 0.84 -5.54
C SER A 132 -8.44 0.17 -4.29
N ILE A 133 -8.81 0.96 -3.29
CA ILE A 133 -9.26 0.46 -2.00
C ILE A 133 -10.54 1.16 -1.61
N GLN A 134 -11.50 0.39 -1.10
CA GLN A 134 -12.71 0.96 -0.53
C GLN A 134 -12.78 0.61 0.95
N THR A 135 -12.95 1.62 1.80
CA THR A 135 -13.09 1.44 3.24
C THR A 135 -14.45 1.92 3.71
N GLU A 136 -14.99 1.21 4.70
CA GLU A 136 -16.21 1.59 5.38
C GLU A 136 -15.87 1.76 6.86
N THR A 137 -16.35 2.85 7.45
CA THR A 137 -16.14 3.05 8.88
C THR A 137 -17.12 2.21 9.65
N LEU A 138 -16.61 1.42 10.59
CA LEU A 138 -17.46 0.66 11.51
C LEU A 138 -18.04 1.63 12.54
N ASN A 139 -19.36 1.83 12.48
CA ASN A 139 -20.04 2.73 13.39
C ASN A 139 -20.73 1.93 14.48
N LEU A 140 -20.04 1.73 15.60
CA LEU A 140 -20.56 0.97 16.72
C LEU A 140 -21.69 1.72 17.47
N GLU A 141 -21.79 3.04 17.30
CA GLU A 141 -22.83 3.84 17.96
C GLU A 141 -24.21 3.57 17.40
N THR A 142 -24.30 3.21 16.12
CA THR A 142 -25.59 2.92 15.49
C THR A 142 -26.12 1.54 15.81
N SER A 143 -25.34 0.70 16.48
CA SER A 143 -25.79 -0.63 16.89
C SER A 143 -26.69 -0.60 18.13
N LEU A 144 -26.85 0.55 18.72
CA LEU A 144 -27.72 0.75 19.85
C LEU A 144 -29.12 1.16 19.40
#